data_f83d1cb210e5163254abb067ed3ae721
#
_entry.id   f83d1cb210e5163254abb067ed3ae721
#
_cell.length_a   1.000
_cell.length_b   1.000
_cell.length_c   1.000
_cell.angle_alpha   90.00
_cell.angle_beta   90.00
_cell.angle_gamma   90.00
#
_symmetry.space_group_name_H-M   'P 1'
#
loop_
_entity.id
_entity.type
_entity.pdbx_description
1 polymer ?
#
loop_
_entity_poly.entity_id
_entity_poly.type
_entity_poly.pdbx_seq_one_letter_code
_entity_poly.pdbx_strand_id
1 'polypeptide(L)'
;MKDFLRWLADMVGRATRGLDWPLLLALAALMGIGLAVLYSAGGARSGPALLKAQGARFAIGLAAMWALSRVSVIQLRTWSPSVYVLSLLPLVAVLLVGTGKHGRHWLDLGVFYLQPSELLKISLPMMVAWYLHQRPLPPRIGTVLGSAVLIAIPTALILRQPDFGTAMLIAASGVFALLLAGLSWWWVGTAAVAGVVAVSLALLAPIEWFGMLSQYQQNRILTFRDPQHDPLGAGWNIIQSKIAIGSGGLTGKGWGEGSQSHLDFIPEQTTDFIFAVLGEEFGWVGVAVVLALYLFVVGRCLWIAMQARDTYSRLLAGSL
;
A
#
# COMPACT_ATOMS: atom_id res chain seq x y z
N MET A 1 17.71 -23.46 -33.39
CA MET A 1 16.52 -22.70 -32.94
C MET A 1 15.65 -23.49 -31.96
N LYS A 2 15.29 -24.76 -32.25
CA LYS A 2 14.45 -25.60 -31.34
C LYS A 2 15.16 -25.90 -30.00
N ASP A 3 16.46 -26.14 -29.99
CA ASP A 3 17.20 -26.45 -28.77
C ASP A 3 17.44 -25.21 -27.89
N PHE A 4 17.63 -24.04 -28.50
CA PHE A 4 17.67 -22.75 -27.79
C PHE A 4 16.33 -22.45 -27.11
N LEU A 5 15.21 -22.65 -27.80
CA LEU A 5 13.87 -22.44 -27.24
C LEU A 5 13.57 -23.42 -26.09
N ARG A 6 14.00 -24.69 -26.21
CA ARG A 6 13.90 -25.67 -25.10
C ARG A 6 14.76 -25.29 -23.91
N TRP A 7 16.01 -24.90 -24.14
CA TRP A 7 16.89 -24.44 -23.08
C TRP A 7 16.32 -23.20 -22.38
N LEU A 8 15.77 -22.25 -23.14
CA LEU A 8 15.12 -21.05 -22.62
C LEU A 8 13.88 -21.40 -21.79
N ALA A 9 13.04 -22.31 -22.28
CA ALA A 9 11.86 -22.81 -21.58
C ALA A 9 12.23 -23.52 -20.26
N ASP A 10 13.27 -24.34 -20.28
CA ASP A 10 13.77 -25.03 -19.08
C ASP A 10 14.40 -24.05 -18.08
N MET A 11 15.07 -23.03 -18.55
CA MET A 11 15.63 -21.97 -17.72
C MET A 11 14.51 -21.14 -17.06
N VAL A 12 13.52 -20.70 -17.85
CA VAL A 12 12.34 -20.00 -17.34
C VAL A 12 11.56 -20.89 -16.38
N GLY A 13 11.31 -22.16 -16.74
CA GLY A 13 10.62 -23.11 -15.88
C GLY A 13 11.33 -23.32 -14.52
N ARG A 14 12.66 -23.34 -14.50
CA ARG A 14 13.44 -23.41 -13.24
C ARG A 14 13.39 -22.10 -12.47
N ALA A 15 13.48 -20.98 -13.15
CA ALA A 15 13.43 -19.66 -12.54
C ALA A 15 12.07 -19.34 -11.92
N THR A 16 10.97 -19.88 -12.48
CA THR A 16 9.60 -19.62 -12.05
C THR A 16 8.96 -20.75 -11.23
N ARG A 17 9.72 -21.81 -10.93
CA ARG A 17 9.25 -22.88 -10.03
C ARG A 17 8.91 -22.29 -8.66
N GLY A 18 7.66 -22.50 -8.24
CA GLY A 18 7.13 -22.01 -6.97
C GLY A 18 6.48 -20.62 -7.04
N LEU A 19 6.49 -19.96 -8.21
CA LEU A 19 5.73 -18.71 -8.39
C LEU A 19 4.30 -19.03 -8.86
N ASP A 20 3.35 -18.25 -8.37
CA ASP A 20 1.93 -18.36 -8.74
C ASP A 20 1.66 -17.60 -10.04
N TRP A 21 1.50 -18.31 -11.16
CA TRP A 21 1.31 -17.71 -12.48
C TRP A 21 0.06 -16.81 -12.59
N PRO A 22 -1.13 -17.19 -12.06
CA PRO A 22 -2.28 -16.32 -12.09
C PRO A 22 -2.03 -14.98 -11.39
N LEU A 23 -1.35 -15.00 -10.24
CA LEU A 23 -0.98 -13.80 -9.51
C LEU A 23 0.01 -12.94 -10.31
N LEU A 24 1.03 -13.57 -10.91
CA LEU A 24 2.02 -12.85 -11.73
C LEU A 24 1.39 -12.19 -12.96
N LEU A 25 0.46 -12.85 -13.62
CA LEU A 25 -0.25 -12.28 -14.78
C LEU A 25 -1.11 -11.09 -14.37
N ALA A 26 -1.83 -11.19 -13.25
CA ALA A 26 -2.60 -10.05 -12.74
C ALA A 26 -1.72 -8.87 -12.34
N LEU A 27 -0.58 -9.12 -11.67
CA LEU A 27 0.40 -8.08 -11.37
C LEU A 27 0.99 -7.46 -12.64
N ALA A 28 1.35 -8.26 -13.64
CA ALA A 28 1.87 -7.77 -14.92
C ALA A 28 0.82 -6.91 -15.65
N ALA A 29 -0.46 -7.29 -15.61
CA ALA A 29 -1.55 -6.51 -16.17
C ALA A 29 -1.70 -5.15 -15.45
N LEU A 30 -1.70 -5.15 -14.11
CA LEU A 30 -1.74 -3.90 -13.31
C LEU A 30 -0.54 -3.02 -13.59
N MET A 31 0.67 -3.59 -13.67
CA MET A 31 1.90 -2.85 -14.00
C MET A 31 1.82 -2.27 -15.41
N GLY A 32 1.31 -3.01 -16.38
CA GLY A 32 1.14 -2.56 -17.76
C GLY A 32 0.14 -1.40 -17.86
N ILE A 33 -1.02 -1.52 -17.23
CA ILE A 33 -2.02 -0.44 -17.16
C ILE A 33 -1.42 0.79 -16.46
N GLY A 34 -0.76 0.58 -15.32
CA GLY A 34 -0.10 1.66 -14.58
C GLY A 34 0.94 2.40 -15.39
N LEU A 35 1.77 1.70 -16.18
CA LEU A 35 2.76 2.32 -17.07
C LEU A 35 2.10 3.08 -18.22
N ALA A 36 1.03 2.55 -18.80
CA ALA A 36 0.29 3.21 -19.88
C ALA A 36 -0.35 4.52 -19.41
N VAL A 37 -1.00 4.50 -18.22
CA VAL A 37 -1.60 5.68 -17.60
C VAL A 37 -0.53 6.68 -17.18
N LEU A 38 0.58 6.23 -16.59
CA LEU A 38 1.67 7.09 -16.18
C LEU A 38 2.33 7.81 -17.38
N TYR A 39 2.48 7.10 -18.50
CA TYR A 39 2.99 7.70 -19.74
C TYR A 39 2.07 8.80 -20.24
N SER A 40 0.76 8.55 -20.26
CA SER A 40 -0.25 9.52 -20.65
C SER A 40 -0.27 10.72 -19.71
N ALA A 41 -0.31 10.50 -18.41
CA ALA A 41 -0.29 11.54 -17.38
C ALA A 41 0.97 12.43 -17.46
N GLY A 42 2.12 11.87 -17.85
CA GLY A 42 3.35 12.63 -18.06
C GLY A 42 3.40 13.41 -19.36
N GLY A 43 2.49 13.12 -20.28
CA GLY A 43 2.46 13.75 -21.62
C GLY A 43 3.71 13.52 -22.45
N ALA A 44 3.78 14.15 -23.60
CA ALA A 44 4.89 13.96 -24.56
C ALA A 44 6.27 14.38 -24.01
N ARG A 45 6.31 15.34 -23.07
CA ARG A 45 7.55 15.90 -22.53
C ARG A 45 8.17 15.04 -21.43
N SER A 46 7.40 14.61 -20.43
CA SER A 46 7.90 13.88 -19.26
C SER A 46 7.53 12.39 -19.24
N GLY A 47 6.51 11.96 -19.99
CA GLY A 47 6.05 10.58 -20.05
C GLY A 47 7.15 9.54 -20.32
N PRO A 48 8.02 9.72 -21.34
CA PRO A 48 9.10 8.76 -21.60
C PRO A 48 10.12 8.63 -20.46
N ALA A 49 10.41 9.71 -19.74
CA ALA A 49 11.32 9.70 -18.60
C ALA A 49 10.67 8.99 -17.39
N LEU A 50 9.39 9.28 -17.12
CA LEU A 50 8.60 8.64 -16.07
C LEU A 50 8.45 7.14 -16.35
N LEU A 51 8.16 6.74 -17.59
CA LEU A 51 8.08 5.35 -18.01
C LEU A 51 9.38 4.58 -17.73
N LYS A 52 10.54 5.15 -18.11
CA LYS A 52 11.84 4.55 -17.84
C LYS A 52 12.12 4.41 -16.34
N ALA A 53 11.87 5.48 -15.58
CA ALA A 53 12.08 5.46 -14.13
C ALA A 53 11.19 4.45 -13.41
N GLN A 54 9.89 4.40 -13.77
CA GLN A 54 8.95 3.46 -13.16
C GLN A 54 9.21 2.02 -13.62
N GLY A 55 9.57 1.82 -14.89
CA GLY A 55 9.98 0.52 -15.42
C GLY A 55 11.21 -0.05 -14.70
N ALA A 56 12.20 0.80 -14.40
CA ALA A 56 13.36 0.41 -13.61
C ALA A 56 12.97 0.00 -12.18
N ARG A 57 12.07 0.76 -11.53
CA ARG A 57 11.54 0.41 -10.19
C ARG A 57 10.79 -0.93 -10.21
N PHE A 58 9.98 -1.18 -11.23
CA PHE A 58 9.29 -2.46 -11.40
C PHE A 58 10.28 -3.61 -11.62
N ALA A 59 11.32 -3.42 -12.42
CA ALA A 59 12.36 -4.43 -12.63
C ALA A 59 13.08 -4.79 -11.31
N ILE A 60 13.43 -3.78 -10.50
CA ILE A 60 14.01 -3.97 -9.17
C ILE A 60 13.03 -4.72 -8.25
N GLY A 61 11.76 -4.31 -8.22
CA GLY A 61 10.72 -4.96 -7.43
C GLY A 61 10.51 -6.43 -7.80
N LEU A 62 10.44 -6.73 -9.10
CA LEU A 62 10.33 -8.10 -9.61
C LEU A 62 11.57 -8.95 -9.29
N ALA A 63 12.77 -8.37 -9.38
CA ALA A 63 14.01 -9.05 -9.00
C ALA A 63 14.04 -9.34 -7.49
N ALA A 64 13.62 -8.40 -6.66
CA ALA A 64 13.49 -8.58 -5.22
C ALA A 64 12.44 -9.66 -4.87
N MET A 65 11.27 -9.63 -5.51
CA MET A 65 10.24 -10.65 -5.36
C MET A 65 10.77 -12.05 -5.74
N TRP A 66 11.48 -12.15 -6.85
CA TRP A 66 12.10 -13.41 -7.28
C TRP A 66 13.15 -13.87 -6.28
N ALA A 67 14.04 -13.01 -5.79
CA ALA A 67 15.05 -13.34 -4.79
C ALA A 67 14.40 -13.82 -3.48
N LEU A 68 13.39 -13.11 -2.98
CA LEU A 68 12.64 -13.49 -1.78
C LEU A 68 11.90 -14.82 -1.94
N SER A 69 11.41 -15.14 -3.15
CA SER A 69 10.77 -16.43 -3.42
C SER A 69 11.73 -17.64 -3.25
N ARG A 70 13.05 -17.40 -3.21
CA ARG A 70 14.08 -18.43 -2.97
C ARG A 70 14.43 -18.61 -1.50
N VAL A 71 14.01 -17.70 -0.64
CA VAL A 71 14.24 -17.79 0.81
C VAL A 71 13.26 -18.80 1.40
N SER A 72 13.76 -19.75 2.17
CA SER A 72 12.93 -20.75 2.82
C SER A 72 12.04 -20.12 3.92
N VAL A 73 10.85 -20.64 4.09
CA VAL A 73 9.92 -20.20 5.16
C VAL A 73 10.56 -20.28 6.55
N ILE A 74 11.42 -21.28 6.77
CA ILE A 74 12.14 -21.46 8.04
C ILE A 74 13.09 -20.27 8.28
N GLN A 75 13.82 -19.82 7.24
CA GLN A 75 14.69 -18.66 7.34
C GLN A 75 13.90 -17.37 7.60
N LEU A 76 12.82 -17.14 6.83
CA LEU A 76 11.94 -15.98 7.06
C LEU A 76 11.42 -15.93 8.50
N ARG A 77 10.98 -17.07 9.01
CA ARG A 77 10.51 -17.20 10.38
C ARG A 77 11.60 -16.89 11.41
N THR A 78 12.81 -17.42 11.21
CA THR A 78 13.94 -17.18 12.11
C THR A 78 14.39 -15.71 12.08
N TRP A 79 14.35 -15.06 10.91
CA TRP A 79 14.74 -13.66 10.75
C TRP A 79 13.69 -12.66 11.23
N SER A 80 12.44 -13.07 11.38
CA SER A 80 11.33 -12.15 11.71
C SER A 80 11.60 -11.21 12.90
N PRO A 81 12.07 -11.68 14.08
CA PRO A 81 12.35 -10.79 15.20
C PRO A 81 13.48 -9.82 14.91
N SER A 82 14.55 -10.30 14.27
CA SER A 82 15.73 -9.47 13.94
C SER A 82 15.38 -8.41 12.91
N VAL A 83 14.65 -8.78 11.85
CA VAL A 83 14.21 -7.85 10.80
C VAL A 83 13.27 -6.78 11.38
N TYR A 84 12.36 -7.17 12.27
CA TYR A 84 11.47 -6.23 12.95
C TYR A 84 12.24 -5.22 13.80
N VAL A 85 13.16 -5.68 14.67
CA VAL A 85 13.97 -4.79 15.51
C VAL A 85 14.85 -3.88 14.66
N LEU A 86 15.51 -4.43 13.62
CA LEU A 86 16.33 -3.66 12.71
C LEU A 86 15.54 -2.61 11.92
N SER A 87 14.27 -2.87 11.58
CA SER A 87 13.43 -1.89 10.91
C SER A 87 12.90 -0.78 11.84
N LEU A 88 12.87 -1.01 13.16
CA LEU A 88 12.56 0.04 14.12
C LEU A 88 13.69 1.05 14.29
N LEU A 89 14.95 0.65 14.11
CA LEU A 89 16.09 1.56 14.27
C LEU A 89 16.04 2.76 13.31
N PRO A 90 15.92 2.58 11.98
CA PRO A 90 15.78 3.71 11.07
C PRO A 90 14.46 4.46 11.27
N LEU A 91 13.40 3.82 11.80
CA LEU A 91 12.16 4.51 12.13
C LEU A 91 12.33 5.49 13.29
N VAL A 92 13.15 5.13 14.30
CA VAL A 92 13.51 6.06 15.38
C VAL A 92 14.47 7.12 14.87
N ALA A 93 15.45 6.75 14.05
CA ALA A 93 16.42 7.68 13.49
C ALA A 93 15.74 8.79 12.65
N VAL A 94 14.71 8.47 11.87
CA VAL A 94 14.00 9.48 11.05
C VAL A 94 13.27 10.52 11.89
N LEU A 95 12.86 10.21 13.12
CA LEU A 95 12.28 11.20 14.03
C LEU A 95 13.30 12.26 14.46
N LEU A 96 14.60 11.91 14.51
CA LEU A 96 15.67 12.78 14.94
C LEU A 96 16.27 13.58 13.77
N VAL A 97 16.61 12.87 12.67
CA VAL A 97 17.38 13.43 11.56
C VAL A 97 16.65 13.40 10.22
N GLY A 98 15.39 12.98 10.19
CA GLY A 98 14.62 12.86 8.96
C GLY A 98 14.28 14.17 8.29
N THR A 99 14.00 14.10 6.98
CA THR A 99 13.59 15.20 6.11
C THR A 99 12.18 14.97 5.55
N GLY A 100 11.51 16.04 5.08
CA GLY A 100 10.20 15.98 4.45
C GLY A 100 9.44 17.31 4.53
N LYS A 101 8.57 17.57 3.55
CA LYS A 101 7.81 18.85 3.46
C LYS A 101 6.75 19.01 4.58
N HIS A 102 6.11 17.90 4.99
CA HIS A 102 4.98 17.92 5.94
C HIS A 102 5.24 17.03 7.17
N GLY A 103 6.49 16.64 7.41
CA GLY A 103 6.93 15.77 8.48
C GLY A 103 8.25 15.09 8.15
N ARG A 104 8.89 14.48 9.13
CA ARG A 104 10.16 13.79 8.94
C ARG A 104 9.90 12.35 8.56
N HIS A 105 9.79 12.05 7.26
CA HIS A 105 9.45 10.71 6.76
C HIS A 105 10.61 9.99 6.08
N TRP A 106 11.61 10.76 5.60
CA TRP A 106 12.67 10.26 4.75
C TRP A 106 14.03 10.40 5.42
N LEU A 107 14.84 9.35 5.31
CA LEU A 107 16.27 9.40 5.61
C LEU A 107 17.02 9.62 4.31
N ASP A 108 17.79 10.70 4.26
CA ASP A 108 18.71 10.96 3.15
C ASP A 108 19.99 10.14 3.38
N LEU A 109 20.22 9.14 2.53
CA LEU A 109 21.41 8.30 2.54
C LEU A 109 22.45 8.76 1.49
N GLY A 110 22.26 9.93 0.91
CA GLY A 110 23.12 10.54 -0.11
C GLY A 110 22.93 9.96 -1.52
N VAL A 111 22.68 8.67 -1.66
CA VAL A 111 22.45 7.98 -2.93
C VAL A 111 20.95 7.84 -3.22
N PHE A 112 20.14 7.62 -2.20
CA PHE A 112 18.68 7.50 -2.29
C PHE A 112 18.02 7.89 -0.97
N TYR A 113 16.74 8.24 -1.06
CA TYR A 113 15.90 8.49 0.10
C TYR A 113 15.24 7.19 0.56
N LEU A 114 15.42 6.84 1.83
CA LEU A 114 14.79 5.69 2.46
C LEU A 114 13.62 6.16 3.34
N GLN A 115 12.45 5.58 3.13
CA GLN A 115 11.32 5.72 4.05
C GLN A 115 11.27 4.48 4.97
N PRO A 116 11.61 4.60 6.26
CA PRO A 116 11.70 3.45 7.15
C PRO A 116 10.39 2.69 7.36
N SER A 117 9.25 3.38 7.27
CA SER A 117 7.93 2.77 7.38
C SER A 117 7.63 1.75 6.27
N GLU A 118 8.29 1.84 5.11
CA GLU A 118 8.15 0.84 4.03
C GLU A 118 8.67 -0.54 4.47
N LEU A 119 9.77 -0.57 5.23
CA LEU A 119 10.31 -1.81 5.79
C LEU A 119 9.34 -2.46 6.79
N LEU A 120 8.59 -1.63 7.52
CA LEU A 120 7.65 -2.11 8.54
C LEU A 120 6.39 -2.73 7.93
N LYS A 121 6.01 -2.38 6.71
CA LYS A 121 4.90 -3.04 6.00
C LYS A 121 5.16 -4.54 5.82
N ILE A 122 6.43 -4.95 5.75
CA ILE A 122 6.83 -6.36 5.63
C ILE A 122 7.20 -6.92 7.01
N SER A 123 8.01 -6.20 7.78
CA SER A 123 8.59 -6.73 9.02
C SER A 123 7.58 -6.88 10.17
N LEU A 124 6.55 -6.02 10.23
CA LEU A 124 5.50 -6.17 11.24
C LEU A 124 4.63 -7.42 11.02
N PRO A 125 4.07 -7.69 9.82
CA PRO A 125 3.39 -8.96 9.55
C PRO A 125 4.26 -10.17 9.86
N MET A 126 5.55 -10.15 9.49
CA MET A 126 6.49 -11.21 9.82
C MET A 126 6.62 -11.42 11.33
N MET A 127 6.76 -10.35 12.11
CA MET A 127 6.90 -10.40 13.56
C MET A 127 5.62 -10.89 14.25
N VAL A 128 4.46 -10.39 13.83
CA VAL A 128 3.18 -10.82 14.40
C VAL A 128 2.90 -12.29 14.07
N ALA A 129 3.15 -12.71 12.83
CA ALA A 129 3.02 -14.12 12.43
C ALA A 129 3.98 -15.02 13.22
N TRP A 130 5.24 -14.58 13.44
CA TRP A 130 6.22 -15.29 14.27
C TRP A 130 5.76 -15.39 15.74
N TYR A 131 5.21 -14.32 16.29
CA TYR A 131 4.72 -14.30 17.67
C TYR A 131 3.51 -15.21 17.86
N LEU A 132 2.59 -15.24 16.91
CA LEU A 132 1.36 -16.01 16.98
C LEU A 132 1.58 -17.51 16.70
N HIS A 133 2.47 -17.87 15.78
CA HIS A 133 2.67 -19.29 15.43
C HIS A 133 3.22 -20.14 16.58
N GLN A 134 3.87 -19.53 17.58
CA GLN A 134 4.42 -20.20 18.76
C GLN A 134 3.39 -20.41 19.86
N ARG A 135 2.15 -19.99 19.66
CA ARG A 135 1.10 -19.95 20.68
C ARG A 135 -0.13 -20.72 20.24
N PRO A 136 -0.91 -21.24 21.20
CA PRO A 136 -2.16 -21.91 20.87
C PRO A 136 -3.14 -20.94 20.22
N LEU A 137 -3.81 -21.41 19.16
CA LEU A 137 -4.86 -20.69 18.45
C LEU A 137 -6.22 -21.33 18.76
N PRO A 138 -7.29 -20.56 18.90
CA PRO A 138 -7.38 -19.10 18.84
C PRO A 138 -6.61 -18.39 19.98
N PRO A 139 -6.12 -17.15 19.75
CA PRO A 139 -5.24 -16.47 20.68
C PRO A 139 -5.96 -16.10 21.99
N ARG A 140 -5.33 -16.38 23.12
CA ARG A 140 -5.80 -15.94 24.45
C ARG A 140 -5.55 -14.44 24.61
N ILE A 141 -6.25 -13.80 25.58
CA ILE A 141 -6.16 -12.35 25.84
C ILE A 141 -4.70 -11.86 26.00
N GLY A 142 -3.86 -12.60 26.72
CA GLY A 142 -2.45 -12.24 26.87
C GLY A 142 -1.66 -12.28 25.57
N THR A 143 -2.01 -13.20 24.65
CA THR A 143 -1.41 -13.25 23.29
C THR A 143 -1.89 -12.07 22.44
N VAL A 144 -3.18 -11.71 22.54
CA VAL A 144 -3.74 -10.53 21.86
C VAL A 144 -3.07 -9.26 22.35
N LEU A 145 -2.93 -9.08 23.68
CA LEU A 145 -2.25 -7.91 24.24
C LEU A 145 -0.78 -7.83 23.82
N GLY A 146 -0.05 -8.94 23.82
CA GLY A 146 1.33 -8.96 23.33
C GLY A 146 1.44 -8.59 21.85
N SER A 147 0.54 -9.07 21.00
CA SER A 147 0.46 -8.67 19.59
C SER A 147 0.10 -7.19 19.46
N ALA A 148 -0.84 -6.71 20.28
CA ALA A 148 -1.23 -5.29 20.28
C ALA A 148 -0.05 -4.38 20.61
N VAL A 149 0.81 -4.76 21.57
CA VAL A 149 2.04 -4.01 21.89
C VAL A 149 3.00 -3.99 20.69
N LEU A 150 3.21 -5.14 20.03
CA LEU A 150 4.06 -5.23 18.83
C LEU A 150 3.54 -4.35 17.69
N ILE A 151 2.24 -4.23 17.52
CA ILE A 151 1.61 -3.37 16.52
C ILE A 151 1.66 -1.90 16.94
N ALA A 152 1.39 -1.60 18.20
CA ALA A 152 1.30 -0.23 18.71
C ALA A 152 2.63 0.52 18.67
N ILE A 153 3.76 -0.15 18.91
CA ILE A 153 5.08 0.48 18.93
C ILE A 153 5.39 1.18 17.60
N PRO A 154 5.45 0.49 16.44
CA PRO A 154 5.72 1.17 15.17
C PRO A 154 4.60 2.13 14.76
N THR A 155 3.35 1.79 15.02
CA THR A 155 2.21 2.66 14.72
C THR A 155 2.33 4.01 15.43
N ALA A 156 2.64 4.01 16.73
CA ALA A 156 2.82 5.24 17.51
C ALA A 156 4.01 6.06 17.04
N LEU A 157 5.12 5.41 16.64
CA LEU A 157 6.29 6.10 16.09
C LEU A 157 5.96 6.78 14.75
N ILE A 158 5.16 6.12 13.89
CA ILE A 158 4.75 6.67 12.59
C ILE A 158 3.73 7.81 12.78
N LEU A 159 2.81 7.68 13.73
CA LEU A 159 1.88 8.77 14.06
C LEU A 159 2.61 10.04 14.53
N ARG A 160 3.78 9.91 15.16
CA ARG A 160 4.64 11.07 15.51
C ARG A 160 5.31 11.71 14.29
N GLN A 161 5.34 11.02 13.14
CA GLN A 161 5.82 11.56 11.86
C GLN A 161 4.73 12.27 11.06
N PRO A 162 3.58 12.61 11.59
CA PRO A 162 2.24 12.87 11.09
C PRO A 162 1.83 12.11 9.80
N ASP A 163 2.27 10.87 9.67
CA ASP A 163 1.87 9.98 8.56
C ASP A 163 0.75 9.02 9.01
N PHE A 164 -0.46 9.56 9.04
CA PHE A 164 -1.63 8.82 9.50
C PHE A 164 -1.99 7.65 8.57
N GLY A 165 -1.84 7.82 7.25
CA GLY A 165 -2.16 6.79 6.25
C GLY A 165 -1.30 5.54 6.43
N THR A 166 0.01 5.71 6.49
CA THR A 166 0.94 4.59 6.71
C THR A 166 0.77 3.95 8.08
N ALA A 167 0.51 4.75 9.13
CA ALA A 167 0.24 4.22 10.47
C ALA A 167 -0.99 3.30 10.49
N MET A 168 -2.08 3.71 9.82
CA MET A 168 -3.28 2.86 9.68
C MET A 168 -3.02 1.58 8.91
N LEU A 169 -2.30 1.65 7.78
CA LEU A 169 -1.98 0.47 6.97
C LEU A 169 -1.17 -0.55 7.76
N ILE A 170 -0.14 -0.08 8.48
CA ILE A 170 0.71 -0.94 9.30
C ILE A 170 -0.09 -1.54 10.47
N ALA A 171 -0.90 -0.76 11.17
CA ALA A 171 -1.78 -1.27 12.22
C ALA A 171 -2.78 -2.30 11.65
N ALA A 172 -3.39 -2.00 10.52
CA ALA A 172 -4.35 -2.89 9.87
C ALA A 172 -3.72 -4.25 9.49
N SER A 173 -2.49 -4.27 8.95
CA SER A 173 -1.79 -5.52 8.60
C SER A 173 -1.57 -6.41 9.83
N GLY A 174 -1.15 -5.82 10.95
CA GLY A 174 -1.00 -6.55 12.21
C GLY A 174 -2.32 -7.06 12.80
N VAL A 175 -3.38 -6.25 12.76
CA VAL A 175 -4.73 -6.65 13.17
C VAL A 175 -5.26 -7.76 12.26
N PHE A 176 -5.00 -7.68 10.96
CA PHE A 176 -5.43 -8.71 10.00
C PHE A 176 -4.75 -10.06 10.28
N ALA A 177 -3.47 -10.07 10.68
CA ALA A 177 -2.81 -11.29 11.17
C ALA A 177 -3.52 -11.90 12.40
N LEU A 178 -3.98 -11.07 13.34
CA LEU A 178 -4.77 -11.52 14.50
C LEU A 178 -6.14 -12.09 14.07
N LEU A 179 -6.81 -11.50 13.09
CA LEU A 179 -8.07 -12.01 12.54
C LEU A 179 -7.88 -13.40 11.94
N LEU A 180 -6.84 -13.58 11.14
CA LEU A 180 -6.51 -14.87 10.52
C LEU A 180 -6.08 -15.92 11.56
N ALA A 181 -5.56 -15.49 12.72
CA ALA A 181 -5.25 -16.35 13.85
C ALA A 181 -6.50 -16.80 14.63
N GLY A 182 -7.69 -16.33 14.26
CA GLY A 182 -8.95 -16.68 14.91
C GLY A 182 -9.33 -15.74 16.05
N LEU A 183 -8.99 -14.46 15.94
CA LEU A 183 -9.48 -13.44 16.88
C LEU A 183 -11.02 -13.45 16.91
N SER A 184 -11.58 -13.40 18.11
CA SER A 184 -13.03 -13.40 18.28
C SER A 184 -13.72 -12.26 17.50
N TRP A 185 -14.82 -12.55 16.83
CA TRP A 185 -15.64 -11.58 16.09
C TRP A 185 -16.12 -10.39 16.92
N TRP A 186 -16.19 -10.55 18.25
CA TRP A 186 -16.49 -9.44 19.15
C TRP A 186 -15.45 -8.32 19.07
N TRP A 187 -14.16 -8.67 18.99
CA TRP A 187 -13.09 -7.69 18.83
C TRP A 187 -13.14 -6.99 17.46
N VAL A 188 -13.51 -7.76 16.43
CA VAL A 188 -13.72 -7.21 15.08
C VAL A 188 -14.89 -6.23 15.09
N GLY A 189 -16.02 -6.65 15.67
CA GLY A 189 -17.21 -5.82 15.79
C GLY A 189 -16.96 -4.52 16.56
N THR A 190 -16.27 -4.61 17.71
CA THR A 190 -15.92 -3.41 18.50
C THR A 190 -14.97 -2.49 17.75
N ALA A 191 -13.96 -3.01 17.06
CA ALA A 191 -13.05 -2.22 16.24
C ALA A 191 -13.78 -1.55 15.07
N ALA A 192 -14.70 -2.27 14.40
CA ALA A 192 -15.50 -1.74 13.32
C ALA A 192 -16.43 -0.60 13.80
N VAL A 193 -17.11 -0.80 14.93
CA VAL A 193 -17.95 0.24 15.55
C VAL A 193 -17.11 1.46 15.93
N ALA A 194 -15.96 1.25 16.58
CA ALA A 194 -15.05 2.34 16.93
C ALA A 194 -14.57 3.10 15.68
N GLY A 195 -14.25 2.39 14.59
CA GLY A 195 -13.89 2.98 13.31
C GLY A 195 -15.03 3.82 12.71
N VAL A 196 -16.25 3.29 12.68
CA VAL A 196 -17.44 4.03 12.22
C VAL A 196 -17.68 5.27 13.06
N VAL A 197 -17.59 5.16 14.39
CA VAL A 197 -17.73 6.31 15.29
C VAL A 197 -16.64 7.35 15.03
N ALA A 198 -15.37 6.94 14.89
CA ALA A 198 -14.27 7.84 14.60
C ALA A 198 -14.45 8.59 13.26
N VAL A 199 -14.87 7.89 12.20
CA VAL A 199 -15.18 8.49 10.90
C VAL A 199 -16.38 9.44 11.01
N SER A 200 -17.46 9.03 11.72
CA SER A 200 -18.62 9.88 11.93
C SER A 200 -18.27 11.16 12.70
N LEU A 201 -17.43 11.04 13.75
CA LEU A 201 -16.91 12.21 14.46
C LEU A 201 -16.06 13.08 13.54
N ALA A 202 -15.15 12.48 12.77
CA ALA A 202 -14.33 13.22 11.81
C ALA A 202 -15.17 13.94 10.75
N LEU A 203 -16.36 13.45 10.38
CA LEU A 203 -17.23 14.07 9.40
C LEU A 203 -18.21 15.10 9.99
N LEU A 204 -18.69 14.90 11.22
CA LEU A 204 -19.85 15.63 11.76
C LEU A 204 -19.52 16.53 12.96
N ALA A 205 -18.49 16.19 13.77
CA ALA A 205 -18.18 16.94 14.97
C ALA A 205 -17.59 18.33 14.66
N PRO A 206 -17.82 19.35 15.48
CA PRO A 206 -17.19 20.66 15.36
C PRO A 206 -15.67 20.55 15.33
N ILE A 207 -15.00 21.40 14.53
CA ILE A 207 -13.53 21.30 14.36
C ILE A 207 -12.78 21.62 15.66
N GLU A 208 -13.40 22.38 16.56
CA GLU A 208 -12.86 22.74 17.87
C GLU A 208 -12.59 21.52 18.76
N TRP A 209 -13.33 20.42 18.55
CA TRP A 209 -13.12 19.15 19.27
C TRP A 209 -11.77 18.51 18.91
N PHE A 210 -11.23 18.88 17.77
CA PHE A 210 -9.95 18.38 17.26
C PHE A 210 -8.77 19.31 17.58
N GLY A 211 -8.90 20.18 18.59
CA GLY A 211 -7.85 21.12 19.00
C GLY A 211 -6.50 20.50 19.39
N MET A 212 -6.50 19.19 19.73
CA MET A 212 -5.26 18.42 19.98
C MET A 212 -4.52 18.03 18.69
N LEU A 213 -5.18 18.09 17.54
CA LEU A 213 -4.56 17.79 16.25
C LEU A 213 -3.76 19.02 15.76
N SER A 214 -2.70 18.76 15.00
CA SER A 214 -1.95 19.81 14.32
C SER A 214 -2.84 20.56 13.32
N GLN A 215 -2.52 21.83 13.04
CA GLN A 215 -3.25 22.66 12.06
C GLN A 215 -3.35 21.95 10.70
N TYR A 216 -2.29 21.25 10.28
CA TYR A 216 -2.28 20.48 9.06
C TYR A 216 -3.33 19.34 9.05
N GLN A 217 -3.48 18.63 10.17
CA GLN A 217 -4.47 17.55 10.30
C GLN A 217 -5.90 18.10 10.34
N GLN A 218 -6.13 19.21 11.04
CA GLN A 218 -7.42 19.90 11.06
C GLN A 218 -7.81 20.38 9.66
N ASN A 219 -6.89 21.00 8.92
CA ASN A 219 -7.14 21.44 7.56
C ASN A 219 -7.47 20.26 6.63
N ARG A 220 -6.85 19.09 6.81
CA ARG A 220 -7.20 17.88 6.05
C ARG A 220 -8.64 17.42 6.31
N ILE A 221 -9.09 17.45 7.57
CA ILE A 221 -10.48 17.12 7.92
C ILE A 221 -11.44 18.13 7.27
N LEU A 222 -11.15 19.43 7.36
CA LEU A 222 -11.96 20.48 6.76
C LEU A 222 -12.05 20.33 5.24
N THR A 223 -10.92 20.17 4.57
CA THR A 223 -10.86 19.97 3.11
C THR A 223 -11.59 18.70 2.67
N PHE A 224 -11.56 17.64 3.48
CA PHE A 224 -12.28 16.41 3.18
C PHE A 224 -13.80 16.58 3.32
N ARG A 225 -14.25 17.35 4.32
CA ARG A 225 -15.67 17.68 4.51
C ARG A 225 -16.20 18.60 3.42
N ASP A 226 -15.46 19.66 3.15
CA ASP A 226 -15.81 20.69 2.17
C ASP A 226 -14.59 21.14 1.37
N PRO A 227 -14.32 20.49 0.23
CA PRO A 227 -13.22 20.91 -0.65
C PRO A 227 -13.39 22.32 -1.19
N GLN A 228 -14.61 22.88 -1.19
CA GLN A 228 -14.89 24.23 -1.67
C GLN A 228 -14.50 25.31 -0.65
N HIS A 229 -14.19 24.93 0.59
CA HIS A 229 -13.67 25.86 1.59
C HIS A 229 -12.31 26.47 1.19
N ASP A 230 -11.47 25.68 0.49
CA ASP A 230 -10.18 26.17 -0.07
C ASP A 230 -10.04 25.69 -1.52
N PRO A 231 -10.79 26.28 -2.47
CA PRO A 231 -10.92 25.77 -3.83
C PRO A 231 -9.67 25.97 -4.68
N LEU A 232 -8.74 26.83 -4.28
CA LEU A 232 -7.47 27.10 -4.98
C LEU A 232 -6.24 26.50 -4.28
N GLY A 233 -6.41 25.95 -3.06
CA GLY A 233 -5.36 25.32 -2.28
C GLY A 233 -5.57 23.83 -2.12
N ALA A 234 -5.74 23.37 -0.87
CA ALA A 234 -5.84 21.95 -0.55
C ALA A 234 -7.04 21.22 -1.22
N GLY A 235 -8.16 21.94 -1.47
CA GLY A 235 -9.34 21.40 -2.16
C GLY A 235 -9.19 21.26 -3.67
N TRP A 236 -8.26 21.97 -4.31
CA TRP A 236 -8.11 22.01 -5.75
C TRP A 236 -7.97 20.61 -6.38
N ASN A 237 -7.03 19.82 -5.86
CA ASN A 237 -6.77 18.48 -6.38
C ASN A 237 -8.00 17.56 -6.29
N ILE A 238 -8.79 17.66 -5.20
CA ILE A 238 -10.00 16.86 -5.00
C ILE A 238 -11.07 17.29 -6.00
N ILE A 239 -11.26 18.60 -6.21
CA ILE A 239 -12.26 19.14 -7.15
C ILE A 239 -11.90 18.71 -8.56
N GLN A 240 -10.66 18.92 -9.00
CA GLN A 240 -10.23 18.58 -10.35
C GLN A 240 -10.27 17.07 -10.61
N SER A 241 -9.90 16.25 -9.61
CA SER A 241 -10.03 14.79 -9.72
C SER A 241 -11.48 14.32 -9.88
N LYS A 242 -12.43 14.94 -9.15
CA LYS A 242 -13.85 14.63 -9.31
C LYS A 242 -14.35 15.02 -10.70
N ILE A 243 -13.91 16.17 -11.22
CA ILE A 243 -14.26 16.63 -12.57
C ILE A 243 -13.67 15.67 -13.61
N ALA A 244 -12.41 15.29 -13.48
CA ALA A 244 -11.74 14.35 -14.38
C ALA A 244 -12.48 13.01 -14.45
N ILE A 245 -12.69 12.35 -13.29
CA ILE A 245 -13.41 11.06 -13.22
C ILE A 245 -14.83 11.20 -13.78
N GLY A 246 -15.55 12.26 -13.41
CA GLY A 246 -16.92 12.48 -13.86
C GLY A 246 -17.01 12.72 -15.36
N SER A 247 -16.01 13.39 -15.95
CA SER A 247 -15.97 13.69 -17.38
C SER A 247 -15.64 12.49 -18.26
N GLY A 248 -15.06 11.42 -17.69
CA GLY A 248 -14.72 10.18 -18.41
C GLY A 248 -15.92 9.33 -18.80
N GLY A 249 -17.08 9.46 -18.12
CA GLY A 249 -18.27 8.70 -18.44
C GLY A 249 -18.04 7.17 -18.35
N LEU A 250 -18.70 6.41 -19.23
CA LEU A 250 -18.61 4.94 -19.23
C LEU A 250 -17.29 4.42 -19.85
N THR A 251 -16.90 4.95 -21.02
CA THR A 251 -15.80 4.41 -21.83
C THR A 251 -14.55 5.25 -21.82
N GLY A 252 -14.59 6.42 -21.16
CA GLY A 252 -13.50 7.38 -21.17
C GLY A 252 -13.47 8.27 -22.40
N LYS A 253 -12.57 9.25 -22.36
CA LYS A 253 -12.29 10.14 -23.50
C LYS A 253 -11.36 9.52 -24.52
N GLY A 254 -10.63 8.49 -24.17
CA GLY A 254 -9.56 7.86 -24.94
C GLY A 254 -8.20 8.08 -24.30
N TRP A 255 -7.29 7.13 -24.53
CA TRP A 255 -5.93 7.20 -24.02
C TRP A 255 -5.17 8.38 -24.65
N GLY A 256 -4.60 9.22 -23.80
CA GLY A 256 -3.93 10.45 -24.23
C GLY A 256 -4.87 11.62 -24.55
N GLU A 257 -6.18 11.48 -24.32
CA GLU A 257 -7.19 12.52 -24.64
C GLU A 257 -7.78 13.16 -23.37
N GLY A 258 -7.16 12.93 -22.21
CA GLY A 258 -7.57 13.50 -20.93
C GLY A 258 -7.34 15.02 -20.88
N SER A 259 -8.39 15.82 -20.87
CA SER A 259 -8.26 17.28 -20.87
C SER A 259 -7.74 17.83 -19.53
N GLN A 260 -8.12 17.21 -18.39
CA GLN A 260 -7.67 17.66 -17.07
C GLN A 260 -6.21 17.32 -16.81
N SER A 261 -5.75 16.17 -17.31
CA SER A 261 -4.35 15.73 -17.19
C SER A 261 -3.42 16.50 -18.14
N HIS A 262 -3.82 16.69 -19.40
CA HIS A 262 -2.95 17.37 -20.40
C HIS A 262 -2.84 18.88 -20.21
N LEU A 263 -3.81 19.51 -19.54
CA LEU A 263 -3.78 20.94 -19.22
C LEU A 263 -3.16 21.23 -17.84
N ASP A 264 -2.55 20.23 -17.20
CA ASP A 264 -1.90 20.34 -15.88
C ASP A 264 -2.81 20.89 -14.77
N PHE A 265 -4.13 20.67 -14.89
CA PHE A 265 -5.08 21.08 -13.85
C PHE A 265 -4.98 20.25 -12.55
N ILE A 266 -4.37 19.08 -12.63
CA ILE A 266 -4.13 18.20 -11.47
C ILE A 266 -2.61 18.17 -11.19
N PRO A 267 -2.09 18.95 -10.22
CA PRO A 267 -0.63 19.06 -9.99
C PRO A 267 0.09 17.74 -9.71
N GLU A 268 -0.56 16.81 -9.00
CA GLU A 268 0.01 15.51 -8.61
C GLU A 268 -0.57 14.34 -9.43
N GLN A 269 -0.87 14.59 -10.72
CA GLN A 269 -1.51 13.60 -11.61
C GLN A 269 -0.65 12.36 -11.89
N THR A 270 0.67 12.47 -11.76
CA THR A 270 1.60 11.36 -11.99
C THR A 270 1.88 10.52 -10.74
N THR A 271 1.36 10.93 -9.58
CA THR A 271 1.56 10.31 -8.27
C THR A 271 0.22 10.00 -7.59
N ASP A 272 -0.26 10.92 -6.76
CA ASP A 272 -1.40 10.70 -5.86
C ASP A 272 -2.75 10.62 -6.58
N PHE A 273 -2.87 11.30 -7.73
CA PHE A 273 -4.12 11.41 -8.48
C PHE A 273 -4.10 10.68 -9.84
N ILE A 274 -3.18 9.74 -10.04
CA ILE A 274 -3.08 8.96 -11.27
C ILE A 274 -4.37 8.18 -11.58
N PHE A 275 -5.13 7.82 -10.55
CA PHE A 275 -6.43 7.16 -10.71
C PHE A 275 -7.49 8.08 -11.34
N ALA A 276 -7.38 9.39 -11.16
CA ALA A 276 -8.25 10.36 -11.82
C ALA A 276 -7.98 10.41 -13.33
N VAL A 277 -6.71 10.31 -13.74
CA VAL A 277 -6.32 10.19 -15.15
C VAL A 277 -6.87 8.90 -15.76
N LEU A 278 -6.73 7.77 -15.07
CA LEU A 278 -7.35 6.49 -15.48
C LEU A 278 -8.86 6.64 -15.69
N GLY A 279 -9.55 7.27 -14.73
CA GLY A 279 -11.00 7.47 -14.80
C GLY A 279 -11.42 8.40 -15.93
N GLU A 280 -10.65 9.44 -16.23
CA GLU A 280 -10.89 10.36 -17.35
C GLU A 280 -10.70 9.68 -18.70
N GLU A 281 -9.59 8.95 -18.89
CA GLU A 281 -9.19 8.38 -20.18
C GLU A 281 -9.90 7.07 -20.52
N PHE A 282 -10.12 6.20 -19.54
CA PHE A 282 -10.72 4.86 -19.72
C PHE A 282 -12.13 4.74 -19.13
N GLY A 283 -12.63 5.77 -18.48
CA GLY A 283 -13.96 5.84 -17.92
C GLY A 283 -14.22 4.79 -16.84
N TRP A 284 -15.50 4.54 -16.60
CA TRP A 284 -15.93 3.57 -15.59
C TRP A 284 -15.46 2.15 -15.90
N VAL A 285 -15.41 1.77 -17.18
CA VAL A 285 -14.92 0.44 -17.60
C VAL A 285 -13.45 0.24 -17.22
N GLY A 286 -12.57 1.21 -17.46
CA GLY A 286 -11.17 1.15 -17.06
C GLY A 286 -11.02 1.03 -15.53
N VAL A 287 -11.77 1.82 -14.78
CA VAL A 287 -11.83 1.75 -13.31
C VAL A 287 -12.28 0.37 -12.85
N ALA A 288 -13.35 -0.19 -13.43
CA ALA A 288 -13.87 -1.50 -13.08
C ALA A 288 -12.86 -2.62 -13.35
N VAL A 289 -12.14 -2.57 -14.47
CA VAL A 289 -11.07 -3.54 -14.80
C VAL A 289 -9.95 -3.50 -13.76
N VAL A 290 -9.46 -2.30 -13.40
CA VAL A 290 -8.40 -2.16 -12.39
C VAL A 290 -8.88 -2.66 -11.03
N LEU A 291 -10.10 -2.31 -10.61
CA LEU A 291 -10.67 -2.81 -9.35
C LEU A 291 -10.83 -4.33 -9.36
N ALA A 292 -11.30 -4.91 -10.46
CA ALA A 292 -11.42 -6.37 -10.61
C ALA A 292 -10.06 -7.07 -10.52
N LEU A 293 -9.00 -6.49 -11.11
CA LEU A 293 -7.65 -7.01 -10.99
C LEU A 293 -7.13 -6.93 -9.55
N TYR A 294 -7.36 -5.82 -8.84
CA TYR A 294 -7.02 -5.73 -7.41
C TYR A 294 -7.76 -6.75 -6.57
N LEU A 295 -9.07 -6.90 -6.76
CA LEU A 295 -9.86 -7.90 -6.05
C LEU A 295 -9.37 -9.33 -6.36
N PHE A 296 -8.99 -9.59 -7.61
CA PHE A 296 -8.40 -10.87 -7.98
C PHE A 296 -7.06 -11.10 -7.27
N VAL A 297 -6.16 -10.11 -7.24
CA VAL A 297 -4.87 -10.21 -6.54
C VAL A 297 -5.09 -10.50 -5.05
N VAL A 298 -5.94 -9.71 -4.38
CA VAL A 298 -6.27 -9.90 -2.95
C VAL A 298 -6.88 -11.29 -2.73
N GLY A 299 -7.87 -11.68 -3.53
CA GLY A 299 -8.51 -12.98 -3.41
C GLY A 299 -7.52 -14.14 -3.65
N ARG A 300 -6.58 -13.98 -4.62
CA ARG A 300 -5.55 -14.98 -4.88
C ARG A 300 -4.53 -15.09 -3.75
N CYS A 301 -4.11 -13.97 -3.17
CA CYS A 301 -3.22 -13.96 -2.00
C CYS A 301 -3.88 -14.64 -0.79
N LEU A 302 -5.16 -14.36 -0.52
CA LEU A 302 -5.92 -15.03 0.54
C LEU A 302 -6.08 -16.53 0.26
N TRP A 303 -6.33 -16.90 -0.98
CA TRP A 303 -6.39 -18.32 -1.39
C TRP A 303 -5.06 -19.04 -1.11
N ILE A 304 -3.93 -18.42 -1.50
CA ILE A 304 -2.59 -18.95 -1.22
C ILE A 304 -2.35 -19.08 0.29
N ALA A 305 -2.75 -18.06 1.06
CA ALA A 305 -2.65 -18.08 2.51
C ALA A 305 -3.46 -19.24 3.14
N MET A 306 -4.69 -19.49 2.67
CA MET A 306 -5.52 -20.59 3.16
C MET A 306 -4.93 -21.97 2.85
N GLN A 307 -4.18 -22.12 1.75
CA GLN A 307 -3.52 -23.38 1.38
C GLN A 307 -2.16 -23.58 2.03
N ALA A 308 -1.65 -22.61 2.78
CA ALA A 308 -0.37 -22.71 3.44
C ALA A 308 -0.36 -23.84 4.48
N ARG A 309 0.71 -24.64 4.48
CA ARG A 309 0.84 -25.86 5.31
C ARG A 309 1.09 -25.58 6.78
N ASP A 310 1.70 -24.45 7.09
CA ASP A 310 2.05 -24.07 8.45
C ASP A 310 1.40 -22.73 8.84
N THR A 311 1.21 -22.55 10.14
CA THR A 311 0.54 -21.37 10.70
C THR A 311 1.28 -20.07 10.40
N TYR A 312 2.63 -20.07 10.44
CA TYR A 312 3.42 -18.88 10.15
C TYR A 312 3.20 -18.40 8.71
N SER A 313 3.32 -19.32 7.74
CA SER A 313 3.10 -19.00 6.31
C SER A 313 1.69 -18.50 6.05
N ARG A 314 0.69 -19.13 6.68
CA ARG A 314 -0.71 -18.71 6.53
C ARG A 314 -0.94 -17.30 7.05
N LEU A 315 -0.45 -16.99 8.25
CA LEU A 315 -0.61 -15.68 8.87
C LEU A 315 0.18 -14.61 8.10
N LEU A 316 1.42 -14.91 7.69
CA LEU A 316 2.26 -14.00 6.93
C LEU A 316 1.65 -13.67 5.56
N ALA A 317 1.33 -14.71 4.76
CA ALA A 317 0.80 -14.51 3.41
C ALA A 317 -0.56 -13.83 3.39
N GLY A 318 -1.37 -14.02 4.44
CA GLY A 318 -2.68 -13.38 4.52
C GLY A 318 -2.65 -11.98 5.11
N SER A 319 -1.58 -11.56 5.79
CA SER A 319 -1.47 -10.24 6.44
C SER A 319 -0.62 -9.23 5.67
N LEU A 320 0.07 -9.65 4.62
CA LEU A 320 0.77 -8.83 3.63
C LEU A 320 -0.20 -8.34 2.55
#